data_c8451f7e55774765646778215d7b9848
#
_entry.id   c8451f7e55774765646778215d7b9848
#
_cell.length_a   1.000
_cell.length_b   1.000
_cell.length_c   1.000
_cell.angle_alpha   90.00
_cell.angle_beta   90.00
_cell.angle_gamma   90.00
#
_symmetry.space_group_name_H-M   'P 1'
#
loop_
_entity.id
_entity.type
_entity.pdbx_description
1 polymer ?
#
loop_
_entity_poly.entity_id
_entity_poly.type
_entity_poly.pdbx_seq_one_letter_code
_entity_poly.pdbx_strand_id
1 'polypeptide(L)'
;MESPIITAVALTKYYGKSEKPSLDTINLTIFKGEKFGVFGPNGAGKTTLISLLCNIIKATSGTIEYTFDNQKKNIKEKLNQVGFVPQDFAFYAELTANQNLYYFGGVYGMSSINVKEQSAHLLEILGLTSVADKKVKSYSGGMKRRLNLAIGLIHSPEIIFLDEPTVGVDIHSKLTIINHLEELNKKGVTIIYTSHHLKEAEDFCSRVALMDNGKVIALDTVSELIKINNAANLEELMINLTGKELRD
;
A
#
# COMPACT_ATOMS: atom_id res chain seq x y z
N MET A 1 1.06 -5.29 24.09
CA MET A 1 1.75 -4.12 23.49
C MET A 1 1.87 -4.37 22.00
N GLU A 2 1.45 -3.43 21.18
CA GLU A 2 1.62 -3.51 19.74
C GLU A 2 3.11 -3.47 19.40
N SER A 3 3.62 -4.46 18.66
CA SER A 3 5.06 -4.52 18.30
C SER A 3 5.28 -3.76 16.99
N PRO A 4 6.23 -2.81 16.96
CA PRO A 4 6.58 -2.12 15.72
C PRO A 4 7.09 -3.12 14.66
N ILE A 5 6.59 -2.99 13.43
CA ILE A 5 7.10 -3.76 12.29
C ILE A 5 7.95 -2.88 11.35
N ILE A 6 7.62 -1.59 11.28
CA ILE A 6 8.39 -0.57 10.53
C ILE A 6 8.54 0.67 11.41
N THR A 7 9.77 1.18 11.51
CA THR A 7 10.05 2.47 12.15
C THR A 7 10.89 3.32 11.21
N ALA A 8 10.40 4.50 10.85
CA ALA A 8 11.11 5.51 10.06
C ALA A 8 11.48 6.69 10.97
N VAL A 9 12.74 7.10 10.94
CA VAL A 9 13.28 8.19 11.77
C VAL A 9 13.95 9.23 10.89
N ALA A 10 13.48 10.48 10.98
CA ALA A 10 13.99 11.65 10.27
C ALA A 10 14.16 11.41 8.75
N LEU A 11 13.21 10.68 8.15
CA LEU A 11 13.30 10.24 6.76
C LEU A 11 13.10 11.42 5.81
N THR A 12 14.11 11.69 4.98
CA THR A 12 14.11 12.83 4.06
C THR A 12 14.49 12.37 2.65
N LYS A 13 13.82 12.93 1.63
CA LYS A 13 14.09 12.60 0.24
C LYS A 13 14.10 13.85 -0.65
N TYR A 14 15.22 14.04 -1.33
CA TYR A 14 15.36 14.97 -2.46
C TYR A 14 15.45 14.20 -3.77
N TYR A 15 14.88 14.75 -4.84
CA TYR A 15 15.07 14.26 -6.20
C TYR A 15 15.95 15.23 -7.00
N GLY A 16 17.00 14.68 -7.63
CA GLY A 16 17.91 15.46 -8.45
C GLY A 16 18.54 16.64 -7.68
N LYS A 17 18.47 17.83 -8.29
CA LYS A 17 18.96 19.10 -7.70
C LYS A 17 17.84 19.98 -7.12
N SER A 18 16.69 19.36 -6.78
CA SER A 18 15.57 20.12 -6.19
C SER A 18 15.98 20.77 -4.86
N GLU A 19 15.65 22.04 -4.68
CA GLU A 19 15.85 22.76 -3.40
C GLU A 19 14.82 22.34 -2.34
N LYS A 20 13.65 21.81 -2.77
CA LYS A 20 12.61 21.35 -1.86
C LYS A 20 12.60 19.83 -1.77
N PRO A 21 12.56 19.25 -0.57
CA PRO A 21 12.43 17.82 -0.40
C PRO A 21 11.05 17.34 -0.82
N SER A 22 10.98 16.15 -1.41
CA SER A 22 9.71 15.43 -1.62
C SER A 22 9.20 14.82 -0.32
N LEU A 23 10.09 14.53 0.63
CA LEU A 23 9.78 14.17 2.01
C LEU A 23 10.73 14.92 2.93
N ASP A 24 10.19 15.54 3.96
CA ASP A 24 10.91 16.36 4.91
C ASP A 24 10.77 15.83 6.34
N THR A 25 11.81 15.16 6.80
CA THR A 25 11.98 14.72 8.20
C THR A 25 10.81 13.90 8.73
N ILE A 26 10.37 12.89 7.95
CA ILE A 26 9.26 12.01 8.33
C ILE A 26 9.67 11.10 9.49
N ASN A 27 8.85 11.09 10.54
CA ASN A 27 8.92 10.14 11.64
C ASN A 27 7.59 9.38 11.72
N LEU A 28 7.64 8.05 11.64
CA LEU A 28 6.46 7.22 11.78
C LEU A 28 6.81 5.81 12.28
N THR A 29 5.85 5.18 12.94
CA THR A 29 5.92 3.79 13.36
C THR A 29 4.65 3.08 12.90
N ILE A 30 4.81 1.93 12.25
CA ILE A 30 3.72 1.05 11.83
C ILE A 30 3.82 -0.22 12.66
N PHE A 31 2.69 -0.71 13.17
CA PHE A 31 2.62 -1.88 14.04
C PHE A 31 2.21 -3.14 13.27
N LYS A 32 2.60 -4.30 13.79
CA LYS A 32 2.27 -5.60 13.17
C LYS A 32 0.75 -5.81 13.16
N GLY A 33 0.22 -6.23 12.01
CA GLY A 33 -1.22 -6.46 11.82
C GLY A 33 -2.07 -5.19 11.72
N GLU A 34 -1.43 -4.02 11.60
CA GLU A 34 -2.12 -2.73 11.47
C GLU A 34 -2.62 -2.49 10.03
N LYS A 35 -3.77 -1.85 9.89
CA LYS A 35 -4.20 -1.20 8.65
C LYS A 35 -3.81 0.27 8.73
N PHE A 36 -2.61 0.59 8.24
CA PHE A 36 -2.04 1.93 8.30
C PHE A 36 -2.28 2.69 7.00
N GLY A 37 -2.92 3.85 7.10
CA GLY A 37 -3.23 4.70 5.96
C GLY A 37 -2.23 5.84 5.78
N VAL A 38 -1.89 6.18 4.54
CA VAL A 38 -1.13 7.39 4.18
C VAL A 38 -1.98 8.20 3.20
N PHE A 39 -2.49 9.33 3.65
CA PHE A 39 -3.45 10.13 2.92
C PHE A 39 -2.98 11.58 2.75
N GLY A 40 -3.47 12.22 1.71
CA GLY A 40 -3.13 13.61 1.39
C GLY A 40 -3.34 13.90 -0.09
N PRO A 41 -3.28 15.17 -0.49
CA PRO A 41 -3.49 15.58 -1.87
C PRO A 41 -2.40 15.03 -2.81
N ASN A 42 -2.63 15.19 -4.11
CA ASN A 42 -1.63 14.88 -5.12
C ASN A 42 -0.36 15.72 -4.90
N GLY A 43 0.81 15.07 -5.00
CA GLY A 43 2.09 15.72 -4.71
C GLY A 43 2.46 15.83 -3.23
N ALA A 44 1.65 15.34 -2.28
CA ALA A 44 1.97 15.36 -0.85
C ALA A 44 3.18 14.49 -0.46
N GLY A 45 3.64 13.56 -1.34
CA GLY A 45 4.78 12.68 -1.08
C GLY A 45 4.41 11.23 -0.77
N LYS A 46 3.14 10.82 -0.86
CA LYS A 46 2.65 9.47 -0.53
C LYS A 46 3.42 8.36 -1.26
N THR A 47 3.47 8.40 -2.59
CA THR A 47 4.20 7.43 -3.42
C THR A 47 5.69 7.41 -3.12
N THR A 48 6.29 8.58 -2.81
CA THR A 48 7.71 8.66 -2.40
C THR A 48 7.91 7.96 -1.06
N LEU A 49 7.03 8.16 -0.08
CA LEU A 49 7.10 7.49 1.22
C LEU A 49 6.98 5.98 1.06
N ILE A 50 5.97 5.49 0.34
CA ILE A 50 5.81 4.06 0.05
C ILE A 50 7.05 3.49 -0.64
N SER A 51 7.58 4.16 -1.67
CA SER A 51 8.77 3.70 -2.40
C SER A 51 10.01 3.59 -1.51
N LEU A 52 10.16 4.47 -0.51
CA LEU A 52 11.22 4.38 0.50
C LEU A 52 10.97 3.22 1.46
N LEU A 53 9.74 3.10 1.97
CA LEU A 53 9.35 2.01 2.87
C LEU A 53 9.42 0.62 2.18
N CYS A 54 9.22 0.53 0.88
CA CYS A 54 9.44 -0.70 0.10
C CYS A 54 10.91 -0.92 -0.31
N ASN A 55 11.82 0.02 0.04
CA ASN A 55 13.23 0.03 -0.40
C ASN A 55 13.41 0.00 -1.93
N ILE A 56 12.43 0.52 -2.68
CA ILE A 56 12.51 0.71 -4.14
C ILE A 56 13.48 1.85 -4.45
N ILE A 57 13.42 2.92 -3.66
CA ILE A 57 14.36 4.04 -3.73
C ILE A 57 15.07 4.21 -2.40
N LYS A 58 16.22 4.92 -2.42
CA LYS A 58 16.99 5.24 -1.19
C LYS A 58 16.63 6.61 -0.67
N ALA A 59 16.57 6.74 0.66
CA ALA A 59 16.46 8.04 1.32
C ALA A 59 17.72 8.88 1.07
N THR A 60 17.55 10.20 1.14
CA THR A 60 18.68 11.14 1.17
C THR A 60 19.30 11.17 2.56
N SER A 61 18.46 11.15 3.60
CA SER A 61 18.87 11.02 5.01
C SER A 61 17.77 10.36 5.84
N GLY A 62 18.10 10.02 7.09
CA GLY A 62 17.22 9.28 7.99
C GLY A 62 17.37 7.77 7.84
N THR A 63 16.63 7.02 8.63
CA THR A 63 16.70 5.55 8.69
C THR A 63 15.33 4.91 8.63
N ILE A 64 15.27 3.69 8.10
CA ILE A 64 14.09 2.82 8.14
C ILE A 64 14.53 1.50 8.75
N GLU A 65 13.91 1.10 9.85
CA GLU A 65 14.12 -0.16 10.53
C GLU A 65 12.90 -1.07 10.34
N TYR A 66 13.14 -2.36 10.12
CA TYR A 66 12.11 -3.39 10.02
C TYR A 66 12.31 -4.41 11.13
N THR A 67 11.22 -4.86 11.73
CA THR A 67 11.24 -5.87 12.78
C THR A 67 10.42 -7.08 12.33
N PHE A 68 11.09 -8.16 11.95
CA PHE A 68 10.47 -9.45 11.65
C PHE A 68 10.90 -10.45 12.74
N ASP A 69 9.96 -11.29 13.21
CA ASP A 69 10.22 -12.28 14.24
C ASP A 69 10.89 -11.70 15.51
N ASN A 70 10.45 -10.49 15.92
CA ASN A 70 11.03 -9.72 17.04
C ASN A 70 12.54 -9.39 16.87
N GLN A 71 13.06 -9.43 15.66
CA GLN A 71 14.45 -9.08 15.35
C GLN A 71 14.48 -7.96 14.30
N LYS A 72 15.37 -6.98 14.52
CA LYS A 72 15.66 -5.97 13.50
C LYS A 72 16.35 -6.66 12.31
N LYS A 73 15.78 -6.51 11.13
CA LYS A 73 16.28 -7.11 9.88
C LYS A 73 16.43 -6.02 8.82
N ASN A 74 17.36 -6.25 7.90
CA ASN A 74 17.39 -5.47 6.67
C ASN A 74 16.25 -5.95 5.76
N ILE A 75 15.46 -5.05 5.23
CA ILE A 75 14.33 -5.40 4.33
C ILE A 75 14.81 -6.25 3.14
N LYS A 76 16.04 -6.03 2.66
CA LYS A 76 16.60 -6.82 1.55
C LYS A 76 16.69 -8.31 1.84
N GLU A 77 16.83 -8.69 3.11
CA GLU A 77 16.87 -10.08 3.56
C GLU A 77 15.48 -10.70 3.67
N LYS A 78 14.45 -9.84 3.62
CA LYS A 78 13.05 -10.18 3.86
C LYS A 78 12.12 -9.69 2.73
N LEU A 79 12.63 -9.43 1.54
CA LEU A 79 11.82 -9.01 0.39
C LEU A 79 10.70 -10.00 0.04
N ASN A 80 10.90 -11.27 0.33
CA ASN A 80 9.86 -12.30 0.18
C ASN A 80 8.75 -12.22 1.23
N GLN A 81 8.85 -11.36 2.23
CA GLN A 81 7.80 -11.08 3.23
C GLN A 81 7.06 -9.77 2.95
N VAL A 82 7.45 -9.07 1.89
CA VAL A 82 6.91 -7.75 1.54
C VAL A 82 6.28 -7.80 0.16
N GLY A 83 5.01 -7.47 0.07
CA GLY A 83 4.27 -7.28 -1.17
C GLY A 83 4.17 -5.80 -1.52
N PHE A 84 4.18 -5.48 -2.81
CA PHE A 84 3.95 -4.13 -3.31
C PHE A 84 2.99 -4.15 -4.49
N VAL A 85 1.98 -3.33 -4.42
CA VAL A 85 0.98 -3.11 -5.49
C VAL A 85 1.07 -1.63 -5.90
N PRO A 86 1.78 -1.32 -6.99
CA PRO A 86 1.92 0.05 -7.46
C PRO A 86 0.62 0.60 -8.05
N GLN A 87 0.52 1.93 -8.13
CA GLN A 87 -0.57 2.63 -8.78
C GLN A 87 -0.66 2.28 -10.27
N ASP A 88 0.47 2.28 -10.97
CA ASP A 88 0.56 1.81 -12.35
C ASP A 88 0.57 0.28 -12.40
N PHE A 89 0.01 -0.28 -13.46
CA PHE A 89 -0.05 -1.73 -13.60
C PHE A 89 1.34 -2.34 -13.87
N ALA A 90 1.80 -3.21 -12.97
CA ALA A 90 3.09 -3.88 -13.04
C ALA A 90 2.98 -5.32 -13.56
N PHE A 91 2.31 -5.53 -14.68
CA PHE A 91 2.14 -6.84 -15.31
C PHE A 91 2.39 -6.79 -16.83
N TYR A 92 2.55 -7.95 -17.43
CA TYR A 92 2.72 -8.10 -18.88
C TYR A 92 1.35 -8.26 -19.54
N ALA A 93 0.89 -7.24 -20.25
CA ALA A 93 -0.45 -7.21 -20.87
C ALA A 93 -0.65 -8.28 -21.97
N GLU A 94 0.41 -8.72 -22.63
CA GLU A 94 0.38 -9.76 -23.67
C GLU A 94 0.32 -11.19 -23.08
N LEU A 95 0.58 -11.35 -21.80
CA LEU A 95 0.45 -12.62 -21.08
C LEU A 95 -0.97 -12.77 -20.50
N THR A 96 -1.33 -14.02 -20.17
CA THR A 96 -2.55 -14.31 -19.40
C THR A 96 -2.36 -14.01 -17.91
N ALA A 97 -3.43 -14.04 -17.11
CA ALA A 97 -3.29 -13.88 -15.66
C ALA A 97 -2.47 -15.01 -15.05
N ASN A 98 -2.72 -16.26 -15.45
CA ASN A 98 -1.93 -17.42 -15.02
C ASN A 98 -0.45 -17.28 -15.35
N GLN A 99 -0.11 -16.82 -16.56
CA GLN A 99 1.28 -16.61 -16.97
C GLN A 99 1.96 -15.47 -16.17
N ASN A 100 1.23 -14.39 -15.90
CA ASN A 100 1.75 -13.32 -15.04
C ASN A 100 2.03 -13.82 -13.62
N LEU A 101 1.08 -14.50 -13.00
CA LEU A 101 1.24 -15.05 -11.64
C LEU A 101 2.37 -16.08 -11.59
N TYR A 102 2.51 -16.91 -12.60
CA TYR A 102 3.61 -17.87 -12.71
C TYR A 102 4.97 -17.16 -12.79
N TYR A 103 5.06 -16.12 -13.62
CA TYR A 103 6.28 -15.32 -13.76
C TYR A 103 6.68 -14.65 -12.43
N PHE A 104 5.76 -13.94 -11.80
CA PHE A 104 6.05 -13.24 -10.54
C PHE A 104 6.30 -14.20 -9.38
N GLY A 105 5.56 -15.31 -9.28
CA GLY A 105 5.86 -16.36 -8.31
C GLY A 105 7.27 -16.92 -8.46
N GLY A 106 7.73 -17.09 -9.71
CA GLY A 106 9.12 -17.47 -10.00
C GLY A 106 10.15 -16.42 -9.57
N VAL A 107 9.85 -15.13 -9.75
CA VAL A 107 10.72 -14.02 -9.26
C VAL A 107 10.89 -14.07 -7.75
N TYR A 108 9.84 -14.46 -7.01
CA TYR A 108 9.91 -14.65 -5.55
C TYR A 108 10.46 -16.02 -5.12
N GLY A 109 10.93 -16.85 -6.07
CA GLY A 109 11.53 -18.15 -5.78
C GLY A 109 10.56 -19.25 -5.34
N MET A 110 9.26 -19.09 -5.64
CA MET A 110 8.24 -20.08 -5.33
C MET A 110 8.39 -21.35 -6.21
N SER A 111 8.09 -22.51 -5.65
CA SER A 111 7.97 -23.73 -6.45
C SER A 111 6.78 -23.66 -7.42
N SER A 112 6.86 -24.34 -8.58
CA SER A 112 5.77 -24.36 -9.55
C SER A 112 4.45 -24.87 -8.98
N ILE A 113 4.50 -25.80 -8.02
CA ILE A 113 3.34 -26.33 -7.32
C ILE A 113 2.68 -25.24 -6.49
N ASN A 114 3.46 -24.55 -5.65
CA ASN A 114 2.96 -23.48 -4.78
C ASN A 114 2.41 -22.29 -5.61
N VAL A 115 3.09 -21.93 -6.72
CA VAL A 115 2.58 -20.91 -7.63
C VAL A 115 1.22 -21.30 -8.20
N LYS A 116 1.05 -22.54 -8.65
CA LYS A 116 -0.21 -23.00 -9.23
C LYS A 116 -1.36 -22.95 -8.20
N GLU A 117 -1.12 -23.45 -6.99
CA GLU A 117 -2.11 -23.46 -5.91
C GLU A 117 -2.50 -22.05 -5.50
N GLN A 118 -1.50 -21.18 -5.23
CA GLN A 118 -1.74 -19.82 -4.82
C GLN A 118 -2.39 -18.98 -5.92
N SER A 119 -2.00 -19.18 -7.19
CA SER A 119 -2.65 -18.52 -8.33
C SER A 119 -4.12 -18.87 -8.44
N ALA A 120 -4.46 -20.17 -8.36
CA ALA A 120 -5.85 -20.63 -8.42
C ALA A 120 -6.68 -19.99 -7.30
N HIS A 121 -6.16 -19.99 -6.06
CA HIS A 121 -6.79 -19.36 -4.91
C HIS A 121 -7.01 -17.85 -5.11
N LEU A 122 -5.97 -17.11 -5.50
CA LEU A 122 -6.07 -15.66 -5.70
C LEU A 122 -7.01 -15.28 -6.86
N LEU A 123 -6.99 -16.04 -7.96
CA LEU A 123 -7.89 -15.81 -9.09
C LEU A 123 -9.35 -16.09 -8.72
N GLU A 124 -9.61 -17.08 -7.87
CA GLU A 124 -10.94 -17.39 -7.37
C GLU A 124 -11.50 -16.27 -6.50
N ILE A 125 -10.80 -15.90 -5.42
CA ILE A 125 -11.26 -14.89 -4.47
C ILE A 125 -11.35 -13.47 -5.07
N LEU A 126 -10.53 -13.18 -6.10
CA LEU A 126 -10.58 -11.92 -6.83
C LEU A 126 -11.51 -11.96 -8.05
N GLY A 127 -12.26 -13.06 -8.26
CA GLY A 127 -13.25 -13.20 -9.31
C GLY A 127 -12.67 -13.12 -10.72
N LEU A 128 -11.48 -13.72 -10.94
CA LEU A 128 -10.77 -13.72 -12.22
C LEU A 128 -10.66 -15.11 -12.87
N THR A 129 -11.18 -16.17 -12.24
CA THR A 129 -11.04 -17.56 -12.71
C THR A 129 -11.54 -17.75 -14.15
N SER A 130 -12.71 -17.17 -14.50
CA SER A 130 -13.31 -17.34 -15.83
C SER A 130 -12.54 -16.67 -16.98
N VAL A 131 -11.57 -15.83 -16.64
CA VAL A 131 -10.73 -15.09 -17.60
C VAL A 131 -9.24 -15.37 -17.43
N ALA A 132 -8.88 -16.29 -16.54
CA ALA A 132 -7.50 -16.57 -16.14
C ALA A 132 -6.56 -16.86 -17.32
N ASP A 133 -7.07 -17.47 -18.38
CA ASP A 133 -6.33 -17.84 -19.60
C ASP A 133 -6.52 -16.85 -20.76
N LYS A 134 -7.22 -15.74 -20.55
CA LYS A 134 -7.30 -14.65 -21.52
C LYS A 134 -6.15 -13.67 -21.31
N LYS A 135 -5.64 -13.09 -22.40
CA LYS A 135 -4.60 -12.06 -22.35
C LYS A 135 -5.08 -10.84 -21.56
N VAL A 136 -4.24 -10.37 -20.63
CA VAL A 136 -4.57 -9.27 -19.70
C VAL A 136 -4.89 -7.96 -20.43
N LYS A 137 -4.39 -7.75 -21.66
CA LYS A 137 -4.77 -6.59 -22.47
C LYS A 137 -6.27 -6.46 -22.72
N SER A 138 -7.01 -7.58 -22.73
CA SER A 138 -8.47 -7.59 -22.91
C SER A 138 -9.27 -7.36 -21.61
N TYR A 139 -8.59 -7.22 -20.47
CA TYR A 139 -9.24 -7.03 -19.18
C TYR A 139 -9.80 -5.61 -19.02
N SER A 140 -10.93 -5.47 -18.30
CA SER A 140 -11.41 -4.17 -17.83
C SER A 140 -10.44 -3.55 -16.82
N GLY A 141 -10.58 -2.26 -16.55
CA GLY A 141 -9.77 -1.57 -15.52
C GLY A 141 -9.84 -2.25 -14.15
N GLY A 142 -11.04 -2.60 -13.70
CA GLY A 142 -11.24 -3.31 -12.44
C GLY A 142 -10.62 -4.71 -12.42
N MET A 143 -10.70 -5.45 -13.53
CA MET A 143 -10.04 -6.75 -13.66
C MET A 143 -8.51 -6.63 -13.60
N LYS A 144 -7.95 -5.62 -14.28
CA LYS A 144 -6.53 -5.30 -14.23
C LYS A 144 -6.06 -4.95 -12.83
N ARG A 145 -6.84 -4.16 -12.09
CA ARG A 145 -6.53 -3.77 -10.71
C ARG A 145 -6.53 -4.97 -9.77
N ARG A 146 -7.53 -5.85 -9.90
CA ARG A 146 -7.60 -7.11 -9.13
C ARG A 146 -6.43 -8.06 -9.44
N LEU A 147 -6.00 -8.15 -10.70
CA LEU A 147 -4.81 -8.92 -11.06
C LEU A 147 -3.53 -8.28 -10.49
N ASN A 148 -3.41 -6.93 -10.50
CA ASN A 148 -2.27 -6.24 -9.91
C ASN A 148 -2.15 -6.55 -8.40
N LEU A 149 -3.28 -6.60 -7.70
CA LEU A 149 -3.34 -7.05 -6.30
C LEU A 149 -2.92 -8.52 -6.17
N ALA A 150 -3.42 -9.42 -7.02
CA ALA A 150 -3.04 -10.84 -6.99
C ALA A 150 -1.53 -11.04 -7.14
N ILE A 151 -0.89 -10.27 -8.02
CA ILE A 151 0.57 -10.31 -8.22
C ILE A 151 1.31 -9.88 -6.95
N GLY A 152 0.89 -8.80 -6.30
CA GLY A 152 1.49 -8.34 -5.04
C GLY A 152 1.32 -9.32 -3.87
N LEU A 153 0.36 -10.25 -3.98
CA LEU A 153 0.02 -11.23 -2.96
C LEU A 153 0.51 -12.66 -3.26
N ILE A 154 1.06 -12.92 -4.45
CA ILE A 154 1.36 -14.29 -4.91
C ILE A 154 2.25 -15.07 -3.95
N HIS A 155 3.18 -14.39 -3.29
CA HIS A 155 4.16 -14.97 -2.37
C HIS A 155 3.74 -14.91 -0.90
N SER A 156 2.46 -14.59 -0.61
CA SER A 156 1.87 -14.54 0.73
C SER A 156 2.66 -13.66 1.71
N PRO A 157 2.81 -12.35 1.45
CA PRO A 157 3.63 -11.46 2.25
C PRO A 157 3.03 -11.21 3.65
N GLU A 158 3.91 -10.89 4.64
CA GLU A 158 3.50 -10.43 5.98
C GLU A 158 3.12 -8.93 6.00
N ILE A 159 3.70 -8.16 5.06
CA ILE A 159 3.45 -6.72 4.88
C ILE A 159 3.05 -6.50 3.44
N ILE A 160 1.97 -5.77 3.18
CA ILE A 160 1.62 -5.33 1.84
C ILE A 160 1.51 -3.81 1.77
N PHE A 161 2.18 -3.24 0.78
CA PHE A 161 2.08 -1.84 0.42
C PHE A 161 1.20 -1.69 -0.81
N LEU A 162 0.21 -0.80 -0.72
CA LEU A 162 -0.80 -0.58 -1.74
C LEU A 162 -0.82 0.91 -2.10
N ASP A 163 -0.34 1.23 -3.30
CA ASP A 163 -0.37 2.61 -3.78
C ASP A 163 -1.61 2.84 -4.63
N GLU A 164 -2.61 3.50 -4.05
CA GLU A 164 -3.92 3.82 -4.64
C GLU A 164 -4.63 2.60 -5.30
N PRO A 165 -4.85 1.49 -4.57
CA PRO A 165 -5.29 0.22 -5.16
C PRO A 165 -6.73 0.24 -5.69
N THR A 166 -7.52 1.25 -5.38
CA THR A 166 -8.94 1.37 -5.74
C THR A 166 -9.24 2.50 -6.74
N VAL A 167 -8.21 3.23 -7.17
CA VAL A 167 -8.38 4.32 -8.13
C VAL A 167 -8.82 3.80 -9.49
N GLY A 168 -9.86 4.45 -10.05
CA GLY A 168 -10.36 4.17 -11.39
C GLY A 168 -11.07 2.84 -11.56
N VAL A 169 -11.54 2.22 -10.48
CA VAL A 169 -12.32 0.98 -10.54
C VAL A 169 -13.79 1.18 -10.20
N ASP A 170 -14.62 0.30 -10.72
CA ASP A 170 -16.04 0.24 -10.37
C ASP A 170 -16.26 -0.23 -8.92
N ILE A 171 -17.47 0.02 -8.40
CA ILE A 171 -17.86 -0.29 -7.02
C ILE A 171 -17.65 -1.78 -6.68
N HIS A 172 -17.99 -2.69 -7.60
CA HIS A 172 -17.86 -4.12 -7.36
C HIS A 172 -16.39 -4.55 -7.24
N SER A 173 -15.53 -4.05 -8.13
CA SER A 173 -14.08 -4.30 -8.05
C SER A 173 -13.47 -3.70 -6.78
N LYS A 174 -13.90 -2.50 -6.37
CA LYS A 174 -13.49 -1.88 -5.11
C LYS A 174 -13.85 -2.74 -3.91
N LEU A 175 -15.11 -3.16 -3.80
CA LEU A 175 -15.59 -4.02 -2.70
C LEU A 175 -14.83 -5.34 -2.66
N THR A 176 -14.59 -5.98 -3.81
CA THR A 176 -13.81 -7.22 -3.88
C THR A 176 -12.39 -7.04 -3.33
N ILE A 177 -11.71 -5.94 -3.70
CA ILE A 177 -10.36 -5.61 -3.21
C ILE A 177 -10.39 -5.38 -1.69
N ILE A 178 -11.27 -4.50 -1.20
CA ILE A 178 -11.35 -4.13 0.23
C ILE A 178 -11.69 -5.36 1.08
N ASN A 179 -12.68 -6.15 0.71
CA ASN A 179 -13.05 -7.36 1.45
C ASN A 179 -11.89 -8.35 1.54
N HIS A 180 -11.14 -8.53 0.45
CA HIS A 180 -9.98 -9.42 0.48
C HIS A 180 -8.86 -8.87 1.39
N LEU A 181 -8.59 -7.57 1.37
CA LEU A 181 -7.63 -6.92 2.26
C LEU A 181 -8.05 -7.06 3.74
N GLU A 182 -9.35 -6.94 4.05
CA GLU A 182 -9.87 -7.18 5.40
C GLU A 182 -9.59 -8.62 5.86
N GLU A 183 -9.83 -9.62 5.00
CA GLU A 183 -9.57 -11.02 5.33
C GLU A 183 -8.06 -11.28 5.54
N LEU A 184 -7.19 -10.66 4.76
CA LEU A 184 -5.74 -10.74 4.96
C LEU A 184 -5.31 -10.13 6.28
N ASN A 185 -5.88 -8.96 6.63
CA ASN A 185 -5.55 -8.29 7.90
C ASN A 185 -6.02 -9.11 9.10
N LYS A 186 -7.20 -9.72 9.07
CA LYS A 186 -7.67 -10.67 10.09
C LYS A 186 -6.71 -11.86 10.30
N LYS A 187 -5.97 -12.25 9.26
CA LYS A 187 -4.91 -13.27 9.32
C LYS A 187 -3.56 -12.73 9.82
N GLY A 188 -3.49 -11.44 10.19
CA GLY A 188 -2.31 -10.79 10.76
C GLY A 188 -1.40 -10.10 9.74
N VAL A 189 -1.80 -9.99 8.47
CA VAL A 189 -1.04 -9.23 7.46
C VAL A 189 -1.12 -7.74 7.79
N THR A 190 0.04 -7.08 7.82
CA THR A 190 0.12 -5.62 7.96
C THR A 190 -0.15 -4.96 6.61
N ILE A 191 -1.04 -3.98 6.58
CA ILE A 191 -1.46 -3.31 5.36
C ILE A 191 -1.07 -1.84 5.42
N ILE A 192 -0.29 -1.37 4.45
CA ILE A 192 0.00 0.04 4.25
C ILE A 192 -0.75 0.48 2.99
N TYR A 193 -1.67 1.41 3.16
CA TYR A 193 -2.64 1.81 2.14
C TYR A 193 -2.53 3.30 1.84
N THR A 194 -2.33 3.68 0.58
CA THR A 194 -2.41 5.09 0.18
C THR A 194 -3.67 5.35 -0.63
N SER A 195 -4.25 6.52 -0.43
CA SER A 195 -5.29 7.08 -1.29
C SER A 195 -5.31 8.61 -1.15
N HIS A 196 -5.94 9.28 -2.07
CA HIS A 196 -6.33 10.69 -1.93
C HIS A 196 -7.79 10.83 -1.46
N HIS A 197 -8.54 9.73 -1.38
CA HIS A 197 -9.93 9.70 -0.89
C HIS A 197 -9.97 9.46 0.62
N LEU A 198 -10.15 10.53 1.41
CA LEU A 198 -10.14 10.47 2.89
C LEU A 198 -11.27 9.61 3.46
N LYS A 199 -12.39 9.48 2.75
CA LYS A 199 -13.47 8.56 3.16
C LYS A 199 -13.01 7.10 3.18
N GLU A 200 -12.11 6.68 2.29
CA GLU A 200 -11.52 5.33 2.34
C GLU A 200 -10.65 5.14 3.59
N ALA A 201 -9.98 6.21 4.04
CA ALA A 201 -9.23 6.18 5.28
C ALA A 201 -10.12 5.89 6.48
N GLU A 202 -11.25 6.61 6.58
CA GLU A 202 -12.21 6.48 7.68
C GLU A 202 -12.82 5.08 7.73
N ASP A 203 -13.14 4.51 6.57
CA ASP A 203 -13.86 3.25 6.48
C ASP A 203 -12.92 2.02 6.63
N PHE A 204 -11.64 2.15 6.25
CA PHE A 204 -10.73 0.99 6.15
C PHE A 204 -9.56 1.01 7.15
N CYS A 205 -8.95 2.17 7.42
CA CYS A 205 -7.70 2.23 8.19
C CYS A 205 -7.95 2.30 9.71
N SER A 206 -7.07 1.68 10.49
CA SER A 206 -7.07 1.80 11.96
C SER A 206 -6.37 3.08 12.42
N ARG A 207 -5.22 3.41 11.82
CA ARG A 207 -4.47 4.65 12.01
C ARG A 207 -4.09 5.26 10.67
N VAL A 208 -3.92 6.58 10.67
CA VAL A 208 -3.61 7.30 9.45
C VAL A 208 -2.53 8.36 9.69
N ALA A 209 -1.66 8.53 8.69
CA ALA A 209 -0.79 9.67 8.55
C ALA A 209 -1.38 10.59 7.47
N LEU A 210 -1.77 11.79 7.84
CA LEU A 210 -2.16 12.83 6.90
C LEU A 210 -0.90 13.58 6.45
N MET A 211 -0.71 13.69 5.14
CA MET A 211 0.46 14.30 4.54
C MET A 211 0.11 15.53 3.72
N ASP A 212 0.92 16.56 3.82
CA ASP A 212 0.93 17.69 2.89
C ASP A 212 2.37 18.20 2.70
N ASN A 213 2.71 18.59 1.46
CA ASN A 213 4.02 19.17 1.10
C ASN A 213 5.23 18.39 1.64
N GLY A 214 5.19 17.05 1.57
CA GLY A 214 6.27 16.17 2.00
C GLY A 214 6.38 15.98 3.52
N LYS A 215 5.42 16.43 4.31
CA LYS A 215 5.40 16.30 5.77
C LYS A 215 4.19 15.51 6.25
N VAL A 216 4.35 14.81 7.37
CA VAL A 216 3.22 14.27 8.13
C VAL A 216 2.69 15.41 9.01
N ILE A 217 1.45 15.84 8.75
CA ILE A 217 0.80 16.95 9.46
C ILE A 217 -0.12 16.46 10.60
N ALA A 218 -0.56 15.21 10.55
CA ALA A 218 -1.28 14.54 11.62
C ALA A 218 -1.05 13.03 11.53
N LEU A 219 -0.96 12.34 12.69
CA LEU A 219 -0.75 10.90 12.76
C LEU A 219 -1.39 10.36 14.05
N ASP A 220 -2.48 9.62 13.92
CA ASP A 220 -3.14 8.88 15.00
C ASP A 220 -4.25 7.96 14.44
N THR A 221 -5.05 7.36 15.31
CA THR A 221 -6.31 6.74 14.92
C THR A 221 -7.26 7.77 14.33
N VAL A 222 -8.10 7.34 13.40
CA VAL A 222 -9.09 8.22 12.76
C VAL A 222 -9.97 8.91 13.81
N SER A 223 -10.43 8.15 14.80
CA SER A 223 -11.30 8.66 15.88
C SER A 223 -10.62 9.73 16.74
N GLU A 224 -9.35 9.54 17.12
CA GLU A 224 -8.63 10.51 17.94
C GLU A 224 -8.30 11.79 17.13
N LEU A 225 -7.92 11.66 15.85
CA LEU A 225 -7.68 12.81 14.99
C LEU A 225 -8.92 13.70 14.86
N ILE A 226 -10.08 13.10 14.59
CA ILE A 226 -11.35 13.81 14.49
C ILE A 226 -11.70 14.49 15.82
N LYS A 227 -11.60 13.75 16.94
CA LYS A 227 -11.94 14.24 18.27
C LYS A 227 -11.05 15.39 18.75
N ILE A 228 -9.71 15.24 18.66
CA ILE A 228 -8.75 16.25 19.12
C ILE A 228 -8.91 17.58 18.37
N ASN A 229 -9.24 17.50 17.08
CA ASN A 229 -9.35 18.68 16.22
C ASN A 229 -10.79 19.21 16.10
N ASN A 230 -11.78 18.62 16.80
CA ASN A 230 -13.20 18.95 16.72
C ASN A 230 -13.73 18.99 15.26
N ALA A 231 -13.24 18.10 14.41
CA ALA A 231 -13.66 17.99 13.03
C ALA A 231 -14.82 16.99 12.88
N ALA A 232 -15.68 17.14 11.89
CA ALA A 232 -16.75 16.18 11.62
C ALA A 232 -16.23 14.89 10.94
N ASN A 233 -15.15 15.02 10.18
CA ASN A 233 -14.50 13.93 9.42
C ASN A 233 -13.05 14.30 9.07
N LEU A 234 -12.31 13.37 8.44
CA LEU A 234 -10.91 13.61 8.03
C LEU A 234 -10.80 14.67 6.93
N GLU A 235 -11.83 14.89 6.13
CA GLU A 235 -11.83 15.89 5.06
C GLU A 235 -11.84 17.30 5.65
N GLU A 236 -12.74 17.57 6.60
CA GLU A 236 -12.76 18.83 7.34
C GLU A 236 -11.45 19.02 8.12
N LEU A 237 -10.94 17.97 8.75
CA LEU A 237 -9.64 18.03 9.44
C LEU A 237 -8.52 18.46 8.48
N MET A 238 -8.47 17.87 7.30
CA MET A 238 -7.44 18.16 6.30
C MET A 238 -7.52 19.62 5.85
N ILE A 239 -8.73 20.15 5.62
CA ILE A 239 -8.97 21.56 5.28
C ILE A 239 -8.50 22.48 6.41
N ASN A 240 -8.85 22.15 7.66
CA ASN A 240 -8.45 22.94 8.84
C ASN A 240 -6.92 22.99 9.02
N LEU A 241 -6.23 21.86 8.80
CA LEU A 241 -4.76 21.78 8.96
C LEU A 241 -4.00 22.45 7.81
N THR A 242 -4.52 22.42 6.60
CA THR A 242 -3.82 22.95 5.41
C THR A 242 -4.25 24.36 5.06
N GLY A 243 -5.40 24.83 5.55
CA GLY A 243 -6.00 26.12 5.21
C GLY A 243 -6.40 26.22 3.72
N LYS A 244 -6.57 25.10 3.04
CA LYS A 244 -6.87 25.02 1.59
C LYS A 244 -7.92 23.96 1.35
N GLU A 245 -8.84 24.23 0.43
CA GLU A 245 -9.66 23.16 -0.16
C GLU A 245 -8.76 22.06 -0.75
N LEU A 246 -9.22 20.82 -0.66
CA LEU A 246 -8.50 19.68 -1.23
C LEU A 246 -8.17 19.97 -2.69
N ARG A 247 -6.89 19.87 -3.03
CA ARG A 247 -6.44 19.97 -4.41
C ARG A 247 -6.72 18.63 -5.09
N ASP A 248 -7.59 18.67 -6.11
CA ASP A 248 -7.83 17.53 -7.00
C ASP A 248 -6.57 17.10 -7.77
#